data_6524781254007f3f81e813eaee92e202
#
_entry.id   6524781254007f3f81e813eaee92e202
#
_cell.length_a   1.000
_cell.length_b   1.000
_cell.length_c   1.000
_cell.angle_alpha   90.00
_cell.angle_beta   90.00
_cell.angle_gamma   90.00
#
_symmetry.space_group_name_H-M   'P 1'
#
loop_
_entity.id
_entity.type
_entity.pdbx_description
1 polymer ?
#
loop_
_entity_poly.entity_id
_entity_poly.type
_entity_poly.pdbx_seq_one_letter_code
_entity_poly.pdbx_strand_id
1 'polypeptide(L)'
;MKTDTIAAIATAMTPSGIGIVRISGEDALTIIQKIYRSPKNKKNLLECSSHTIHYGYIYDGDEMIDEVMVLLMKTPNTYTREDTVEIDCHGGVFVMKRILETVIKYGARPAEPGEFTKRAFLNGRIDLSQAESVIDVIQSKNEFALKSSLNQLKGAVLQNIKAIRGNIIHEIAYIESALDDPEHISLDGYGEALKEKITDISGQIQKLLDSADNGRILKEGINTVIVGKPNAGKSSLMNVLVGEDRAIVTDIAGTTRDILEEQINLGGISLNIIDTAGIRNTSDVVEKIGVSKAKEYAAKADLTIYVIDSSTELDENDFEIMELLDEQHSIVLLNKSDLTSVTTEETVKKHLNAKVISISAKNHTGIQELEDSIKEMFFHGEVSLNDEVYITNVRQKTSLQEALDSLHLVMQSIEDEMPEDFYSIDLMNAYEELGKIIGEAVEDDLVNEIFSKFCMGK
;
A
#
# COMPACT_ATOMS: atom_id res chain seq x y z
N MET A 1 9.77 20.57 -24.85
CA MET A 1 11.10 20.45 -24.24
C MET A 1 11.64 19.09 -24.61
N LYS A 2 12.91 18.97 -25.07
CA LYS A 2 13.54 17.65 -25.19
C LYS A 2 13.68 17.08 -23.79
N THR A 3 13.05 15.95 -23.53
CA THR A 3 13.28 15.22 -22.28
C THR A 3 14.61 14.50 -22.39
N ASP A 4 15.46 14.63 -21.37
CA ASP A 4 16.71 13.88 -21.28
C ASP A 4 16.46 12.38 -21.19
N THR A 5 17.41 11.58 -21.65
CA THR A 5 17.31 10.12 -21.60
C THR A 5 17.87 9.60 -20.27
N ILE A 6 17.11 8.79 -19.57
CA ILE A 6 17.45 8.22 -18.27
C ILE A 6 17.77 6.74 -18.36
N ALA A 7 18.58 6.25 -17.43
CA ALA A 7 18.87 4.83 -17.29
C ALA A 7 19.03 4.41 -15.83
N ALA A 8 18.60 3.19 -15.51
CA ALA A 8 18.80 2.57 -14.21
C ALA A 8 18.82 1.03 -14.31
N ILE A 9 19.38 0.39 -13.27
CA ILE A 9 19.21 -1.06 -13.05
C ILE A 9 17.80 -1.26 -12.52
N ALA A 10 17.02 -2.10 -13.20
CA ALA A 10 15.60 -2.34 -12.90
C ALA A 10 15.36 -3.61 -12.05
N THR A 11 16.38 -4.43 -11.85
CA THR A 11 16.34 -5.65 -11.01
C THR A 11 17.06 -5.43 -9.69
N ALA A 12 16.84 -6.34 -8.73
CA ALA A 12 17.53 -6.29 -7.44
C ALA A 12 19.07 -6.35 -7.62
N MET A 13 19.80 -5.63 -6.77
CA MET A 13 21.27 -5.55 -6.76
C MET A 13 21.88 -6.74 -6.00
N THR A 14 21.46 -7.95 -6.35
CA THR A 14 21.96 -9.22 -5.79
C THR A 14 22.35 -10.15 -6.94
N PRO A 15 23.33 -11.06 -6.77
CA PRO A 15 23.65 -12.06 -7.79
C PRO A 15 22.42 -12.87 -8.18
N SER A 16 22.09 -12.88 -9.47
CA SER A 16 20.94 -13.58 -10.05
C SER A 16 21.25 -14.10 -11.45
N GLY A 17 20.37 -14.90 -12.04
CA GLY A 17 20.58 -15.40 -13.41
C GLY A 17 20.47 -14.28 -14.46
N ILE A 18 19.62 -13.27 -14.23
CA ILE A 18 19.38 -12.17 -15.17
C ILE A 18 19.36 -10.85 -14.39
N GLY A 19 19.98 -9.82 -14.98
CA GLY A 19 19.87 -8.42 -14.57
C GLY A 19 19.33 -7.59 -15.72
N ILE A 20 18.58 -6.54 -15.41
CA ILE A 20 17.99 -5.64 -16.40
C ILE A 20 18.48 -4.21 -16.18
N VAL A 21 19.02 -3.61 -17.24
CA VAL A 21 19.29 -2.17 -17.31
C VAL A 21 18.26 -1.56 -18.25
N ARG A 22 17.46 -0.62 -17.74
CA ARG A 22 16.40 0.07 -18.49
C ARG A 22 16.83 1.46 -18.87
N ILE A 23 16.51 1.87 -20.10
CA ILE A 23 16.76 3.19 -20.67
C ILE A 23 15.40 3.74 -21.15
N SER A 24 15.10 5.02 -20.89
CA SER A 24 13.88 5.69 -21.38
C SER A 24 14.19 7.12 -21.81
N GLY A 25 13.65 7.55 -22.94
CA GLY A 25 13.79 8.89 -23.47
C GLY A 25 14.06 8.92 -24.97
N GLU A 26 14.12 10.12 -25.55
CA GLU A 26 14.26 10.34 -27.02
C GLU A 26 15.50 9.67 -27.62
N ASP A 27 16.62 9.63 -26.87
CA ASP A 27 17.88 9.08 -27.33
C ASP A 27 18.08 7.59 -26.98
N ALA A 28 17.10 6.92 -26.37
CA ALA A 28 17.24 5.53 -25.90
C ALA A 28 17.69 4.57 -27.02
N LEU A 29 17.05 4.65 -28.19
CA LEU A 29 17.40 3.83 -29.36
C LEU A 29 18.76 4.20 -29.95
N THR A 30 19.11 5.48 -29.93
CA THR A 30 20.42 5.96 -30.44
C THR A 30 21.56 5.51 -29.52
N ILE A 31 21.35 5.53 -28.21
CA ILE A 31 22.34 5.08 -27.23
C ILE A 31 22.60 3.59 -27.37
N ILE A 32 21.55 2.77 -27.39
CA ILE A 32 21.73 1.32 -27.52
C ILE A 32 22.39 0.93 -28.85
N GLN A 33 22.07 1.62 -29.96
CA GLN A 33 22.68 1.36 -31.26
C GLN A 33 24.20 1.56 -31.25
N LYS A 34 24.73 2.50 -30.44
CA LYS A 34 26.17 2.78 -30.34
C LYS A 34 26.93 1.67 -29.59
N ILE A 35 26.31 1.02 -28.62
CA ILE A 35 26.98 0.05 -27.73
C ILE A 35 26.64 -1.41 -28.03
N TYR A 36 25.61 -1.67 -28.84
CA TYR A 36 25.17 -3.03 -29.20
C TYR A 36 25.82 -3.52 -30.47
N ARG A 37 26.27 -4.79 -30.48
CA ARG A 37 26.74 -5.50 -31.68
C ARG A 37 26.01 -6.83 -31.84
N SER A 38 25.38 -7.07 -32.98
CA SER A 38 24.79 -8.38 -33.29
C SER A 38 25.88 -9.41 -33.64
N PRO A 39 25.64 -10.72 -33.54
CA PRO A 39 26.65 -11.76 -33.83
C PRO A 39 27.28 -11.66 -35.23
N LYS A 40 26.54 -11.15 -36.21
CA LYS A 40 27.02 -10.90 -37.57
C LYS A 40 27.37 -9.46 -37.87
N ASN A 41 27.30 -8.61 -36.87
CA ASN A 41 27.54 -7.16 -36.94
C ASN A 41 26.82 -6.42 -38.11
N LYS A 42 25.59 -6.90 -38.44
CA LYS A 42 24.81 -6.40 -39.59
C LYS A 42 23.45 -5.80 -39.19
N LYS A 43 23.11 -5.77 -37.89
CA LYS A 43 21.77 -5.38 -37.46
C LYS A 43 21.76 -3.91 -37.03
N ASN A 44 20.86 -3.13 -37.62
CA ASN A 44 20.57 -1.77 -37.23
C ASN A 44 19.31 -1.78 -36.35
N LEU A 45 19.45 -1.49 -35.05
CA LEU A 45 18.34 -1.50 -34.09
C LEU A 45 17.35 -0.36 -34.35
N LEU A 46 17.79 0.77 -34.92
CA LEU A 46 16.92 1.91 -35.25
C LEU A 46 15.84 1.53 -36.29
N GLU A 47 16.15 0.59 -37.18
CA GLU A 47 15.25 0.12 -38.23
C GLU A 47 14.34 -1.02 -37.76
N CYS A 48 14.58 -1.59 -36.58
CA CYS A 48 13.78 -2.70 -36.07
C CYS A 48 12.40 -2.23 -35.61
N SER A 49 11.44 -3.13 -35.69
CA SER A 49 10.08 -2.89 -35.19
C SER A 49 10.07 -2.75 -33.67
N SER A 50 9.04 -2.05 -33.16
CA SER A 50 8.76 -2.00 -31.73
C SER A 50 8.37 -3.39 -31.20
N HIS A 51 8.58 -3.64 -29.91
CA HIS A 51 8.27 -4.87 -29.19
C HIS A 51 9.00 -6.09 -29.78
N THR A 52 10.30 -5.91 -30.05
CA THR A 52 11.16 -6.98 -30.57
C THR A 52 12.37 -7.18 -29.67
N ILE A 53 12.87 -8.43 -29.65
CA ILE A 53 14.00 -8.87 -28.84
C ILE A 53 15.18 -9.21 -29.76
N HIS A 54 16.38 -8.77 -29.37
CA HIS A 54 17.57 -8.88 -30.17
C HIS A 54 18.73 -9.46 -29.34
N TYR A 55 19.16 -10.67 -29.70
CA TYR A 55 20.36 -11.28 -29.14
C TYR A 55 21.61 -10.63 -29.70
N GLY A 56 22.59 -10.37 -28.82
CA GLY A 56 23.87 -9.78 -29.18
C GLY A 56 24.78 -9.51 -28.00
N TYR A 57 25.61 -8.51 -28.12
CA TYR A 57 26.65 -8.17 -27.16
C TYR A 57 26.67 -6.67 -26.89
N ILE A 58 27.00 -6.27 -25.64
CA ILE A 58 27.27 -4.89 -25.27
C ILE A 58 28.78 -4.65 -25.28
N TYR A 59 29.17 -3.54 -25.87
CA TYR A 59 30.55 -3.08 -25.99
C TYR A 59 30.74 -1.67 -25.41
N ASP A 60 31.89 -1.43 -24.78
CA ASP A 60 32.42 -0.10 -24.53
C ASP A 60 33.64 0.12 -25.40
N GLY A 61 33.48 0.84 -26.51
CA GLY A 61 34.49 0.89 -27.55
C GLY A 61 34.73 -0.49 -28.19
N ASP A 62 35.90 -1.08 -27.97
CA ASP A 62 36.25 -2.41 -28.47
C ASP A 62 36.22 -3.50 -27.41
N GLU A 63 35.95 -3.14 -26.13
CA GLU A 63 35.84 -4.07 -25.04
C GLU A 63 34.40 -4.66 -24.99
N MET A 64 34.27 -5.97 -25.10
CA MET A 64 33.01 -6.68 -24.87
C MET A 64 32.73 -6.75 -23.37
N ILE A 65 31.57 -6.27 -22.96
CA ILE A 65 31.14 -6.29 -21.54
C ILE A 65 30.35 -7.54 -21.24
N ASP A 66 29.32 -7.83 -22.05
CA ASP A 66 28.45 -8.98 -21.80
C ASP A 66 27.69 -9.42 -23.05
N GLU A 67 27.21 -10.64 -23.02
CA GLU A 67 26.24 -11.23 -23.94
C GLU A 67 24.82 -10.95 -23.44
N VAL A 68 23.94 -10.41 -24.28
CA VAL A 68 22.66 -9.82 -23.83
C VAL A 68 21.52 -10.10 -24.78
N MET A 69 20.31 -9.92 -24.25
CA MET A 69 19.11 -9.69 -25.06
C MET A 69 18.68 -8.25 -24.90
N VAL A 70 18.43 -7.57 -26.01
CA VAL A 70 17.95 -6.18 -26.03
C VAL A 70 16.51 -6.14 -26.47
N LEU A 71 15.65 -5.59 -25.61
CA LEU A 71 14.24 -5.36 -25.89
C LEU A 71 14.05 -3.93 -26.38
N LEU A 72 13.38 -3.74 -27.49
CA LEU A 72 13.06 -2.44 -28.06
C LEU A 72 11.56 -2.16 -27.95
N MET A 73 11.21 -1.07 -27.35
CA MET A 73 9.83 -0.58 -27.22
C MET A 73 9.78 0.88 -27.64
N LYS A 74 9.07 1.16 -28.74
CA LYS A 74 8.94 2.51 -29.29
C LYS A 74 7.66 3.18 -28.84
N THR A 75 7.75 4.49 -28.56
CA THR A 75 6.60 5.36 -28.24
C THR A 75 5.47 5.18 -29.24
N PRO A 76 4.17 5.32 -28.86
CA PRO A 76 3.66 5.64 -27.50
C PRO A 76 3.35 4.41 -26.62
N ASN A 77 3.50 3.20 -27.15
CA ASN A 77 3.08 1.95 -26.47
C ASN A 77 4.20 1.40 -25.57
N THR A 78 4.64 2.19 -24.60
CA THR A 78 5.72 1.84 -23.65
C THR A 78 5.30 2.18 -22.23
N TYR A 79 6.11 1.79 -21.24
CA TYR A 79 5.81 2.09 -19.82
C TYR A 79 5.77 3.59 -19.54
N THR A 80 6.72 4.36 -20.08
CA THR A 80 6.84 5.81 -19.89
C THR A 80 6.16 6.65 -20.98
N ARG A 81 5.61 6.02 -22.03
CA ARG A 81 5.24 6.64 -23.30
C ARG A 81 6.42 7.31 -24.06
N GLU A 82 7.65 7.01 -23.68
CA GLU A 82 8.88 7.38 -24.40
C GLU A 82 9.46 6.15 -25.08
N ASP A 83 10.46 6.32 -25.96
CA ASP A 83 11.23 5.18 -26.44
C ASP A 83 11.95 4.52 -25.27
N THR A 84 11.76 3.22 -25.12
CA THR A 84 12.29 2.44 -24.00
C THR A 84 13.11 1.27 -24.53
N VAL A 85 14.25 1.04 -23.89
CA VAL A 85 15.11 -0.12 -24.16
C VAL A 85 15.38 -0.84 -22.85
N GLU A 86 15.29 -2.15 -22.87
CA GLU A 86 15.77 -2.99 -21.77
C GLU A 86 16.90 -3.86 -22.26
N ILE A 87 17.98 -3.92 -21.48
CA ILE A 87 19.15 -4.75 -21.72
C ILE A 87 19.13 -5.84 -20.67
N ASP A 88 18.74 -7.04 -21.09
CA ASP A 88 18.77 -8.25 -20.24
C ASP A 88 20.18 -8.84 -20.33
N CYS A 89 20.92 -8.73 -19.25
CA CYS A 89 22.31 -9.15 -19.10
C CYS A 89 22.45 -10.25 -18.03
N HIS A 90 23.63 -10.79 -17.86
CA HIS A 90 23.90 -11.65 -16.70
C HIS A 90 23.74 -10.85 -15.40
N GLY A 91 23.07 -11.45 -14.41
CA GLY A 91 22.64 -10.81 -13.15
C GLY A 91 23.77 -10.62 -12.13
N GLY A 92 25.01 -10.49 -12.57
CA GLY A 92 26.15 -10.11 -11.74
C GLY A 92 26.11 -8.62 -11.42
N VAL A 93 26.20 -8.23 -10.15
CA VAL A 93 26.18 -6.81 -9.72
C VAL A 93 27.22 -5.96 -10.47
N PHE A 94 28.41 -6.52 -10.68
CA PHE A 94 29.48 -5.83 -11.40
C PHE A 94 29.13 -5.64 -12.89
N VAL A 95 28.59 -6.64 -13.55
CA VAL A 95 28.18 -6.59 -14.96
C VAL A 95 27.08 -5.54 -15.16
N MET A 96 26.04 -5.56 -14.34
CA MET A 96 24.95 -4.57 -14.40
C MET A 96 25.47 -3.14 -14.23
N LYS A 97 26.39 -2.89 -13.28
CA LYS A 97 27.02 -1.59 -13.09
C LYS A 97 27.83 -1.16 -14.31
N ARG A 98 28.64 -2.05 -14.89
CA ARG A 98 29.45 -1.76 -16.10
C ARG A 98 28.55 -1.41 -17.29
N ILE A 99 27.43 -2.11 -17.48
CA ILE A 99 26.47 -1.79 -18.54
C ILE A 99 25.84 -0.41 -18.30
N LEU A 100 25.38 -0.14 -17.07
CA LEU A 100 24.80 1.16 -16.72
C LEU A 100 25.79 2.30 -16.94
N GLU A 101 27.03 2.17 -16.47
CA GLU A 101 28.12 3.16 -16.70
C GLU A 101 28.35 3.40 -18.19
N THR A 102 28.32 2.34 -18.99
CA THR A 102 28.46 2.44 -20.45
C THR A 102 27.29 3.20 -21.06
N VAL A 103 26.06 2.87 -20.70
CA VAL A 103 24.85 3.58 -21.15
C VAL A 103 24.93 5.08 -20.81
N ILE A 104 25.37 5.42 -19.59
CA ILE A 104 25.56 6.81 -19.14
C ILE A 104 26.66 7.51 -19.97
N LYS A 105 27.79 6.85 -20.18
CA LYS A 105 28.88 7.36 -21.00
C LYS A 105 28.47 7.71 -22.44
N TYR A 106 27.50 6.98 -22.99
CA TYR A 106 27.02 7.19 -24.35
C TYR A 106 25.77 8.10 -24.44
N GLY A 107 25.35 8.76 -23.34
CA GLY A 107 24.48 9.92 -23.40
C GLY A 107 23.21 9.84 -22.52
N ALA A 108 22.98 8.77 -21.76
CA ALA A 108 21.95 8.78 -20.72
C ALA A 108 22.46 9.43 -19.44
N ARG A 109 21.53 9.85 -18.55
CA ARG A 109 21.87 10.14 -17.16
C ARG A 109 21.30 9.07 -16.24
N PRO A 110 21.81 8.94 -15.00
CA PRO A 110 21.14 8.10 -13.99
C PRO A 110 19.71 8.58 -13.75
N ALA A 111 18.77 7.64 -13.66
CA ALA A 111 17.41 7.93 -13.24
C ALA A 111 17.34 8.23 -11.74
N GLU A 112 16.45 9.12 -11.35
CA GLU A 112 16.06 9.33 -9.97
C GLU A 112 15.15 8.18 -9.46
N PRO A 113 14.99 8.00 -8.13
CA PRO A 113 13.99 7.06 -7.60
C PRO A 113 12.60 7.35 -8.18
N GLY A 114 11.89 6.30 -8.63
CA GLY A 114 10.55 6.43 -9.21
C GLY A 114 10.43 7.16 -10.54
N GLU A 115 11.51 7.58 -11.17
CA GLU A 115 11.46 8.48 -12.34
C GLU A 115 10.75 7.87 -13.55
N PHE A 116 10.85 6.59 -13.78
CA PHE A 116 10.13 5.96 -14.90
C PHE A 116 8.60 6.01 -14.66
N THR A 117 8.14 5.78 -13.43
CA THR A 117 6.72 5.89 -13.07
C THR A 117 6.24 7.34 -13.07
N LYS A 118 7.09 8.28 -12.61
CA LYS A 118 6.83 9.71 -12.71
C LYS A 118 6.65 10.15 -14.16
N ARG A 119 7.48 9.70 -15.09
CA ARG A 119 7.32 9.97 -16.53
C ARG A 119 6.04 9.34 -17.10
N ALA A 120 5.69 8.12 -16.67
CA ALA A 120 4.43 7.49 -17.04
C ALA A 120 3.22 8.34 -16.61
N PHE A 121 3.27 8.95 -15.42
CA PHE A 121 2.26 9.89 -14.91
C PHE A 121 2.27 11.21 -15.71
N LEU A 122 3.41 11.87 -15.84
CA LEU A 122 3.54 13.14 -16.56
C LEU A 122 3.13 13.04 -18.04
N ASN A 123 3.41 11.89 -18.67
CA ASN A 123 3.01 11.60 -20.04
C ASN A 123 1.55 11.10 -20.15
N GLY A 124 0.78 11.13 -19.07
CA GLY A 124 -0.65 10.80 -19.03
C GLY A 124 -0.98 9.33 -19.31
N ARG A 125 -0.03 8.40 -19.08
CA ARG A 125 -0.30 6.96 -19.19
C ARG A 125 -1.10 6.45 -17.98
N ILE A 126 -0.76 6.93 -16.81
CA ILE A 126 -1.39 6.60 -15.51
C ILE A 126 -1.67 7.90 -14.76
N ASP A 127 -2.65 7.87 -13.87
CA ASP A 127 -2.89 8.94 -12.90
C ASP A 127 -2.08 8.74 -11.60
N LEU A 128 -2.19 9.68 -10.67
CA LEU A 128 -1.38 9.64 -9.44
C LEU A 128 -1.76 8.47 -8.53
N SER A 129 -3.05 8.11 -8.45
CA SER A 129 -3.50 6.96 -7.65
C SER A 129 -2.98 5.64 -8.21
N GLN A 130 -2.95 5.50 -9.54
CA GLN A 130 -2.34 4.35 -10.22
C GLN A 130 -0.81 4.33 -10.05
N ALA A 131 -0.15 5.49 -10.08
CA ALA A 131 1.29 5.59 -9.82
C ALA A 131 1.64 5.10 -8.40
N GLU A 132 0.92 5.58 -7.38
CA GLU A 132 1.08 5.11 -6.00
C GLU A 132 0.85 3.60 -5.88
N SER A 133 -0.14 3.05 -6.59
CA SER A 133 -0.41 1.60 -6.57
C SER A 133 0.72 0.74 -7.15
N VAL A 134 1.60 1.29 -8.00
CA VAL A 134 2.77 0.54 -8.52
C VAL A 134 3.69 0.11 -7.38
N ILE A 135 3.98 1.00 -6.43
CA ILE A 135 4.82 0.64 -5.28
C ILE A 135 4.08 -0.31 -4.33
N ASP A 136 2.76 -0.12 -4.18
CA ASP A 136 1.95 -0.99 -3.33
C ASP A 136 1.91 -2.43 -3.85
N VAL A 137 1.84 -2.63 -5.17
CA VAL A 137 1.98 -3.97 -5.81
C VAL A 137 3.35 -4.58 -5.52
N ILE A 138 4.43 -3.79 -5.61
CA ILE A 138 5.81 -4.28 -5.37
C ILE A 138 6.02 -4.66 -3.90
N GLN A 139 5.41 -3.90 -2.99
CA GLN A 139 5.57 -4.08 -1.54
C GLN A 139 4.50 -4.96 -0.91
N SER A 140 3.55 -5.46 -1.69
CA SER A 140 2.46 -6.32 -1.19
C SER A 140 3.01 -7.55 -0.47
N LYS A 141 2.57 -7.76 0.76
CA LYS A 141 3.03 -8.84 1.65
C LYS A 141 2.03 -9.98 1.77
N ASN A 142 0.82 -9.80 1.26
CA ASN A 142 -0.25 -10.79 1.28
C ASN A 142 -1.13 -10.66 0.02
N GLU A 143 -1.97 -11.68 -0.21
CA GLU A 143 -2.82 -11.77 -1.40
C GLU A 143 -3.87 -10.65 -1.46
N PHE A 144 -4.42 -10.23 -0.33
CA PHE A 144 -5.42 -9.16 -0.27
C PHE A 144 -4.81 -7.80 -0.62
N ALA A 145 -3.62 -7.48 -0.05
CA ALA A 145 -2.87 -6.28 -0.39
C ALA A 145 -2.55 -6.23 -1.90
N LEU A 146 -2.08 -7.35 -2.46
CA LEU A 146 -1.78 -7.45 -3.89
C LEU A 146 -3.03 -7.22 -4.74
N LYS A 147 -4.16 -7.85 -4.40
CA LYS A 147 -5.41 -7.71 -5.15
C LYS A 147 -5.96 -6.29 -5.09
N SER A 148 -5.96 -5.66 -3.91
CA SER A 148 -6.36 -4.26 -3.73
C SER A 148 -5.49 -3.33 -4.57
N SER A 149 -4.16 -3.47 -4.49
CA SER A 149 -3.21 -2.66 -5.26
C SER A 149 -3.37 -2.85 -6.78
N LEU A 150 -3.65 -4.07 -7.24
CA LEU A 150 -3.94 -4.35 -8.65
C LEU A 150 -5.25 -3.71 -9.11
N ASN A 151 -6.30 -3.66 -8.29
CA ASN A 151 -7.53 -2.97 -8.61
C ASN A 151 -7.32 -1.45 -8.73
N GLN A 152 -6.53 -0.86 -7.81
CA GLN A 152 -6.15 0.55 -7.92
C GLN A 152 -5.31 0.81 -9.18
N LEU A 153 -4.35 -0.06 -9.50
CA LEU A 153 -3.54 0.03 -10.72
C LEU A 153 -4.40 -0.04 -11.99
N LYS A 154 -5.51 -0.78 -11.98
CA LYS A 154 -6.49 -0.80 -13.09
C LYS A 154 -7.35 0.46 -13.16
N GLY A 155 -7.24 1.39 -12.20
CA GLY A 155 -7.90 2.69 -12.20
C GLY A 155 -9.25 2.70 -11.46
N ALA A 156 -9.49 1.80 -10.52
CA ALA A 156 -10.74 1.77 -9.77
C ALA A 156 -10.97 3.07 -8.96
N VAL A 157 -9.92 3.61 -8.30
CA VAL A 157 -9.99 4.91 -7.61
C VAL A 157 -10.26 6.03 -8.61
N LEU A 158 -9.52 6.08 -9.72
CA LEU A 158 -9.71 7.07 -10.79
C LEU A 158 -11.16 7.14 -11.26
N GLN A 159 -11.78 5.98 -11.52
CA GLN A 159 -13.15 5.91 -12.03
C GLN A 159 -14.17 6.46 -11.02
N ASN A 160 -14.04 6.10 -9.73
CA ASN A 160 -14.91 6.60 -8.66
C ASN A 160 -14.75 8.12 -8.49
N ILE A 161 -13.51 8.61 -8.39
CA ILE A 161 -13.25 10.05 -8.23
C ILE A 161 -13.75 10.84 -9.44
N LYS A 162 -13.55 10.35 -10.66
CA LYS A 162 -14.08 11.02 -11.86
C LYS A 162 -15.60 11.07 -11.90
N ALA A 163 -16.30 10.02 -11.46
CA ALA A 163 -17.75 10.00 -11.40
C ALA A 163 -18.27 11.04 -10.38
N ILE A 164 -17.69 11.07 -9.18
CA ILE A 164 -18.05 12.05 -8.14
C ILE A 164 -17.77 13.48 -8.63
N ARG A 165 -16.59 13.75 -9.18
CA ARG A 165 -16.24 15.06 -9.75
C ARG A 165 -17.15 15.46 -10.91
N GLY A 166 -17.57 14.50 -11.75
CA GLY A 166 -18.53 14.73 -12.83
C GLY A 166 -19.87 15.24 -12.31
N ASN A 167 -20.35 14.72 -11.19
CA ASN A 167 -21.56 15.20 -10.55
C ASN A 167 -21.37 16.61 -9.99
N ILE A 168 -20.28 16.88 -9.29
CA ILE A 168 -20.00 18.21 -8.70
C ILE A 168 -19.86 19.27 -9.79
N ILE A 169 -19.07 19.05 -10.85
CA ILE A 169 -18.87 20.05 -11.92
C ILE A 169 -20.14 20.34 -12.69
N HIS A 170 -21.05 19.36 -12.78
CA HIS A 170 -22.38 19.59 -13.38
C HIS A 170 -23.19 20.61 -12.57
N GLU A 171 -23.19 20.53 -11.25
CA GLU A 171 -23.91 21.45 -10.38
C GLU A 171 -23.27 22.85 -10.40
N ILE A 172 -21.91 22.91 -10.36
CA ILE A 172 -21.21 24.21 -10.52
C ILE A 172 -21.60 24.87 -11.84
N ALA A 173 -21.51 24.13 -12.94
CA ALA A 173 -21.85 24.67 -14.26
C ALA A 173 -23.32 25.14 -14.34
N TYR A 174 -24.25 24.45 -13.67
CA TYR A 174 -25.66 24.86 -13.61
C TYR A 174 -25.82 26.18 -12.84
N ILE A 175 -25.19 26.30 -11.65
CA ILE A 175 -25.24 27.53 -10.83
C ILE A 175 -24.64 28.71 -11.61
N GLU A 176 -23.42 28.54 -12.15
CA GLU A 176 -22.77 29.61 -12.92
C GLU A 176 -23.59 30.05 -14.14
N SER A 177 -24.18 29.07 -14.87
CA SER A 177 -25.05 29.40 -16.01
C SER A 177 -26.29 30.16 -15.58
N ALA A 178 -26.89 29.88 -14.44
CA ALA A 178 -28.05 30.55 -13.91
C ALA A 178 -27.73 31.98 -13.41
N LEU A 179 -26.53 32.15 -12.83
CA LEU A 179 -26.05 33.49 -12.41
C LEU A 179 -25.76 34.39 -13.63
N ASP A 180 -25.23 33.80 -14.72
CA ASP A 180 -24.94 34.53 -15.95
C ASP A 180 -26.21 34.89 -16.76
N ASP A 181 -27.23 34.02 -16.74
CA ASP A 181 -28.48 34.20 -17.51
C ASP A 181 -29.73 33.96 -16.66
N PRO A 182 -30.00 34.82 -15.65
CA PRO A 182 -31.10 34.62 -14.70
C PRO A 182 -32.49 34.80 -15.34
N GLU A 183 -32.58 35.38 -16.57
CA GLU A 183 -33.84 35.51 -17.26
C GLU A 183 -34.35 34.19 -17.87
N HIS A 184 -33.44 33.25 -18.14
CA HIS A 184 -33.75 31.97 -18.79
C HIS A 184 -33.53 30.75 -17.88
N ILE A 185 -32.69 30.85 -16.84
CA ILE A 185 -32.39 29.77 -15.94
C ILE A 185 -32.71 30.22 -14.51
N SER A 186 -33.73 29.61 -13.88
CA SER A 186 -34.13 29.93 -12.51
C SER A 186 -33.44 29.02 -11.49
N LEU A 187 -33.01 29.63 -10.38
CA LEU A 187 -32.53 28.91 -9.18
C LEU A 187 -33.63 28.75 -8.12
N ASP A 188 -34.88 29.11 -8.40
CA ASP A 188 -35.99 28.98 -7.45
C ASP A 188 -36.16 27.53 -6.99
N GLY A 189 -35.99 27.27 -5.69
CA GLY A 189 -36.08 25.95 -5.11
C GLY A 189 -34.89 25.02 -5.43
N TYR A 190 -33.85 25.55 -6.08
CA TYR A 190 -32.68 24.75 -6.45
C TYR A 190 -31.90 24.23 -5.22
N GLY A 191 -31.85 25.01 -4.12
CA GLY A 191 -31.18 24.62 -2.89
C GLY A 191 -31.63 23.25 -2.37
N GLU A 192 -32.95 22.99 -2.36
CA GLU A 192 -33.47 21.67 -1.92
C GLU A 192 -33.05 20.53 -2.87
N ALA A 193 -33.10 20.76 -4.18
CA ALA A 193 -32.65 19.78 -5.17
C ALA A 193 -31.14 19.53 -5.08
N LEU A 194 -30.33 20.55 -4.83
CA LEU A 194 -28.91 20.47 -4.61
C LEU A 194 -28.60 19.67 -3.33
N LYS A 195 -29.36 19.90 -2.24
CA LYS A 195 -29.22 19.19 -0.97
C LYS A 195 -29.31 17.66 -1.12
N GLU A 196 -30.27 17.17 -1.90
CA GLU A 196 -30.41 15.73 -2.19
C GLU A 196 -29.16 15.19 -2.90
N LYS A 197 -28.67 15.91 -3.91
CA LYS A 197 -27.49 15.52 -4.68
C LYS A 197 -26.22 15.51 -3.83
N ILE A 198 -26.03 16.56 -3.01
CA ILE A 198 -24.88 16.67 -2.09
C ILE A 198 -24.92 15.54 -1.05
N THR A 199 -26.10 15.17 -0.55
CA THR A 199 -26.25 14.04 0.37
C THR A 199 -25.79 12.73 -0.28
N ASP A 200 -26.16 12.49 -1.54
CA ASP A 200 -25.72 11.28 -2.28
C ASP A 200 -24.21 11.30 -2.52
N ILE A 201 -23.66 12.43 -2.97
CA ILE A 201 -22.22 12.60 -3.21
C ILE A 201 -21.43 12.41 -1.91
N SER A 202 -21.87 13.04 -0.81
CA SER A 202 -21.26 12.88 0.51
C SER A 202 -21.28 11.43 1.00
N GLY A 203 -22.39 10.72 0.73
CA GLY A 203 -22.50 9.30 1.03
C GLY A 203 -21.53 8.42 0.22
N GLN A 204 -21.24 8.78 -1.03
CA GLN A 204 -20.23 8.10 -1.85
C GLN A 204 -18.81 8.34 -1.32
N ILE A 205 -18.48 9.58 -0.94
CA ILE A 205 -17.17 9.92 -0.35
C ILE A 205 -17.00 9.25 1.01
N GLN A 206 -18.05 9.23 1.85
CA GLN A 206 -18.00 8.58 3.16
C GLN A 206 -17.69 7.08 3.05
N LYS A 207 -18.29 6.38 2.08
CA LYS A 207 -17.96 4.95 1.82
C LYS A 207 -16.49 4.74 1.47
N LEU A 208 -15.88 5.65 0.69
CA LEU A 208 -14.46 5.59 0.40
C LEU A 208 -13.62 5.86 1.65
N LEU A 209 -14.01 6.81 2.50
CA LEU A 209 -13.35 7.10 3.77
C LEU A 209 -13.44 5.91 4.74
N ASP A 210 -14.61 5.29 4.87
CA ASP A 210 -14.81 4.12 5.73
C ASP A 210 -13.94 2.94 5.29
N SER A 211 -13.66 2.83 3.98
CA SER A 211 -12.74 1.82 3.46
C SER A 211 -11.26 2.06 3.81
N ALA A 212 -10.88 3.29 4.21
CA ALA A 212 -9.48 3.68 4.36
C ALA A 212 -8.78 2.99 5.53
N ASP A 213 -9.47 2.76 6.64
CA ASP A 213 -8.88 2.08 7.80
C ASP A 213 -8.64 0.59 7.49
N ASN A 214 -9.58 -0.07 6.83
CA ASN A 214 -9.42 -1.43 6.32
C ASN A 214 -8.30 -1.49 5.27
N GLY A 215 -8.21 -0.51 4.37
CA GLY A 215 -7.15 -0.39 3.37
C GLY A 215 -5.75 -0.26 3.99
N ARG A 216 -5.60 0.51 5.07
CA ARG A 216 -4.35 0.62 5.82
C ARG A 216 -3.95 -0.75 6.41
N ILE A 217 -4.87 -1.42 7.07
CA ILE A 217 -4.63 -2.73 7.69
C ILE A 217 -4.26 -3.79 6.63
N LEU A 218 -4.94 -3.79 5.49
CA LEU A 218 -4.62 -4.69 4.38
C LEU A 218 -3.21 -4.47 3.84
N LYS A 219 -2.77 -3.21 3.71
CA LYS A 219 -1.47 -2.83 3.16
C LYS A 219 -0.32 -3.04 4.16
N GLU A 220 -0.46 -2.52 5.36
CA GLU A 220 0.59 -2.47 6.37
C GLU A 220 0.61 -3.73 7.25
N GLY A 221 -0.53 -4.40 7.39
CA GLY A 221 -0.75 -5.47 8.35
C GLY A 221 -1.26 -4.95 9.69
N ILE A 222 -1.64 -5.87 10.57
CA ILE A 222 -2.14 -5.61 11.91
C ILE A 222 -0.96 -5.62 12.88
N ASN A 223 -0.67 -4.49 13.50
CA ASN A 223 0.32 -4.43 14.58
C ASN A 223 -0.20 -5.18 15.79
N THR A 224 0.41 -6.32 16.08
CA THR A 224 -0.09 -7.29 17.06
C THR A 224 0.89 -7.46 18.21
N VAL A 225 0.40 -7.36 19.44
CA VAL A 225 1.18 -7.70 20.64
C VAL A 225 0.62 -8.98 21.27
N ILE A 226 1.51 -9.90 21.68
CA ILE A 226 1.15 -11.12 22.39
C ILE A 226 1.59 -10.98 23.84
N VAL A 227 0.63 -10.90 24.74
CA VAL A 227 0.83 -10.74 26.18
C VAL A 227 0.38 -11.98 26.95
N GLY A 228 0.83 -12.15 28.17
CA GLY A 228 0.48 -13.26 29.06
C GLY A 228 1.61 -13.63 30.00
N LYS A 229 1.29 -14.38 31.05
CA LYS A 229 2.25 -14.81 32.07
C LYS A 229 3.37 -15.70 31.49
N PRO A 230 4.52 -15.83 32.20
CA PRO A 230 5.51 -16.86 31.88
C PRO A 230 4.85 -18.23 31.79
N ASN A 231 5.29 -19.06 30.84
CA ASN A 231 4.80 -20.42 30.60
C ASN A 231 3.32 -20.56 30.19
N ALA A 232 2.58 -19.47 29.92
CA ALA A 232 1.22 -19.54 29.35
C ALA A 232 1.20 -20.12 27.92
N GLY A 233 2.37 -20.22 27.26
CA GLY A 233 2.51 -20.83 25.94
C GLY A 233 2.64 -19.83 24.79
N LYS A 234 3.03 -18.57 25.06
CA LYS A 234 3.26 -17.54 24.05
C LYS A 234 4.25 -17.98 22.96
N SER A 235 5.42 -18.50 23.36
CA SER A 235 6.44 -18.99 22.41
C SER A 235 5.95 -20.20 21.60
N SER A 236 5.13 -21.08 22.21
CA SER A 236 4.52 -22.21 21.50
C SER A 236 3.48 -21.71 20.48
N LEU A 237 2.66 -20.73 20.85
CA LEU A 237 1.73 -20.08 19.91
C LEU A 237 2.48 -19.45 18.74
N MET A 238 3.54 -18.68 19.03
CA MET A 238 4.37 -18.08 17.99
C MET A 238 4.92 -19.12 17.02
N ASN A 239 5.46 -20.23 17.53
CA ASN A 239 5.98 -21.30 16.68
C ASN A 239 4.91 -21.95 15.80
N VAL A 240 3.67 -22.03 16.27
CA VAL A 240 2.55 -22.53 15.48
C VAL A 240 2.15 -21.53 14.41
N LEU A 241 2.11 -20.24 14.74
CA LEU A 241 1.77 -19.17 13.80
C LEU A 241 2.84 -18.97 12.71
N VAL A 242 4.13 -19.14 13.07
CA VAL A 242 5.29 -19.04 12.15
C VAL A 242 5.46 -20.29 11.28
N GLY A 243 4.85 -21.46 11.63
CA GLY A 243 5.04 -22.76 10.97
C GLY A 243 5.28 -22.72 9.45
N GLU A 244 5.94 -23.78 8.90
CA GLU A 244 6.72 -23.83 7.63
C GLU A 244 6.06 -23.21 6.38
N ASP A 245 4.73 -23.06 6.34
CA ASP A 245 4.01 -22.51 5.19
C ASP A 245 3.40 -21.11 5.45
N ARG A 246 3.63 -20.48 6.61
CA ARG A 246 2.93 -19.25 7.03
C ARG A 246 3.82 -18.03 7.26
N ALA A 247 5.14 -18.17 7.28
CA ALA A 247 6.06 -17.04 7.47
C ALA A 247 6.73 -16.63 6.17
N ILE A 248 6.49 -15.40 5.73
CA ILE A 248 7.37 -14.75 4.75
C ILE A 248 8.35 -13.90 5.55
N VAL A 249 9.49 -14.48 5.91
CA VAL A 249 10.62 -13.72 6.47
C VAL A 249 11.28 -13.00 5.31
N THR A 250 10.99 -11.71 5.14
CA THR A 250 11.76 -10.88 4.20
C THR A 250 12.94 -10.27 4.94
N ASP A 251 14.15 -10.85 4.77
CA ASP A 251 15.40 -10.17 5.06
C ASP A 251 15.58 -9.01 4.07
N ILE A 252 14.97 -7.87 4.33
CA ILE A 252 15.30 -6.62 3.63
C ILE A 252 16.54 -6.06 4.30
N ALA A 253 17.72 -6.38 3.74
CA ALA A 253 18.98 -5.76 4.13
C ALA A 253 18.90 -4.26 3.83
N GLY A 254 18.76 -3.44 4.87
CA GLY A 254 18.88 -1.98 4.71
C GLY A 254 18.07 -1.10 5.63
N THR A 255 17.19 -1.63 6.48
CA THR A 255 16.51 -0.81 7.49
C THR A 255 17.20 -0.95 8.85
N THR A 256 17.63 0.18 9.37
CA THR A 256 18.34 0.40 10.64
C THR A 256 17.65 -0.26 11.83
N ARG A 257 18.48 -0.88 12.66
CA ARG A 257 18.37 -1.27 14.08
C ARG A 257 17.25 -0.64 14.90
N ASP A 258 15.98 -0.98 14.67
CA ASP A 258 14.94 -0.69 15.65
C ASP A 258 13.87 -1.78 15.57
N ILE A 259 13.76 -2.55 16.65
CA ILE A 259 12.73 -3.55 16.97
C ILE A 259 12.62 -4.69 15.94
N LEU A 260 12.97 -5.90 16.36
CA LEU A 260 12.75 -7.14 15.58
C LEU A 260 11.24 -7.40 15.50
N GLU A 261 10.62 -6.92 14.43
CA GLU A 261 9.24 -7.25 14.06
C GLU A 261 9.25 -8.56 13.28
N GLU A 262 8.57 -9.57 13.79
CA GLU A 262 8.28 -10.78 13.01
C GLU A 262 6.94 -10.61 12.30
N GLN A 263 6.93 -10.86 11.02
CA GLN A 263 5.73 -10.79 10.21
C GLN A 263 5.18 -12.19 9.96
N ILE A 264 3.90 -12.40 10.29
CA ILE A 264 3.19 -13.67 10.16
C ILE A 264 2.02 -13.47 9.20
N ASN A 265 1.83 -14.38 8.25
CA ASN A 265 0.63 -14.41 7.41
C ASN A 265 -0.37 -15.41 8.00
N LEU A 266 -1.50 -14.93 8.50
CA LEU A 266 -2.60 -15.74 9.03
C LEU A 266 -3.83 -15.57 8.14
N GLY A 267 -4.13 -16.60 7.34
CA GLY A 267 -5.31 -16.60 6.47
C GLY A 267 -5.38 -15.46 5.45
N GLY A 268 -4.21 -15.02 4.96
CA GLY A 268 -4.10 -13.93 4.00
C GLY A 268 -3.94 -12.54 4.64
N ILE A 269 -3.98 -12.43 5.97
CA ILE A 269 -3.77 -11.19 6.74
C ILE A 269 -2.36 -11.19 7.31
N SER A 270 -1.65 -10.08 7.17
CA SER A 270 -0.32 -9.92 7.77
C SER A 270 -0.43 -9.41 9.21
N LEU A 271 0.12 -10.17 10.17
CA LEU A 271 0.29 -9.75 11.55
C LEU A 271 1.74 -9.32 11.76
N ASN A 272 1.97 -8.09 12.17
CA ASN A 272 3.28 -7.56 12.56
C ASN A 272 3.44 -7.73 14.07
N ILE A 273 4.18 -8.73 14.50
CA ILE A 273 4.34 -9.03 15.93
C ILE A 273 5.37 -8.09 16.54
N ILE A 274 4.92 -7.26 17.47
CA ILE A 274 5.75 -6.28 18.19
C ILE A 274 6.46 -6.98 19.35
N ASP A 275 7.78 -6.73 19.53
CA ASP A 275 8.63 -7.24 20.61
C ASP A 275 8.75 -8.76 20.73
N THR A 276 9.25 -9.39 19.67
CA THR A 276 9.57 -10.83 19.68
C THR A 276 10.73 -11.19 20.64
N ALA A 277 11.56 -10.23 21.04
CA ALA A 277 12.71 -10.46 21.94
C ALA A 277 12.29 -10.89 23.36
N GLY A 278 11.17 -10.36 23.87
CA GLY A 278 10.57 -10.77 25.14
C GLY A 278 9.91 -12.15 25.10
N ILE A 279 9.58 -12.65 23.91
CA ILE A 279 8.90 -13.93 23.70
C ILE A 279 9.92 -15.09 23.56
N ARG A 280 11.11 -14.81 23.00
CA ARG A 280 12.17 -15.83 22.72
C ARG A 280 13.17 -16.06 23.86
N ASN A 281 13.42 -15.07 24.73
CA ASN A 281 14.42 -15.19 25.81
C ASN A 281 13.76 -15.58 27.14
N THR A 282 13.73 -16.86 27.43
CA THR A 282 13.29 -17.46 28.68
C THR A 282 14.44 -17.49 29.71
N SER A 283 14.85 -16.32 30.24
CA SER A 283 15.70 -16.29 31.45
C SER A 283 15.35 -15.12 32.36
N ASP A 284 14.79 -15.43 33.46
CA ASP A 284 14.62 -14.87 34.81
C ASP A 284 14.78 -13.34 35.13
N VAL A 285 15.12 -12.48 34.20
CA VAL A 285 15.32 -11.05 34.47
C VAL A 285 14.11 -10.17 34.02
N VAL A 286 13.11 -10.75 33.38
CA VAL A 286 12.04 -10.04 32.66
C VAL A 286 10.74 -9.86 33.49
N GLU A 287 10.64 -10.47 34.69
CA GLU A 287 9.38 -10.50 35.47
C GLU A 287 8.86 -9.12 35.96
N LYS A 288 9.73 -8.12 36.15
CA LYS A 288 9.30 -6.77 36.55
C LYS A 288 9.17 -5.76 35.41
N ILE A 289 9.68 -6.09 34.22
CA ILE A 289 9.59 -5.22 33.02
C ILE A 289 8.30 -5.52 32.26
N GLY A 290 7.63 -6.67 32.51
CA GLY A 290 6.51 -7.18 31.70
C GLY A 290 5.26 -6.27 31.67
N VAL A 291 4.73 -5.84 32.83
CA VAL A 291 3.44 -5.13 32.88
C VAL A 291 3.54 -3.69 32.34
N SER A 292 4.62 -2.96 32.65
CA SER A 292 4.77 -1.58 32.16
C SER A 292 5.05 -1.51 30.65
N LYS A 293 5.83 -2.45 30.11
CA LYS A 293 6.05 -2.57 28.65
C LYS A 293 4.83 -3.11 27.93
N ALA A 294 4.13 -4.08 28.50
CA ALA A 294 2.87 -4.57 27.95
C ALA A 294 1.85 -3.44 27.77
N LYS A 295 1.79 -2.52 28.75
CA LYS A 295 0.94 -1.32 28.66
C LYS A 295 1.35 -0.36 27.53
N GLU A 296 2.66 -0.13 27.37
CA GLU A 296 3.16 0.74 26.31
C GLU A 296 2.91 0.15 24.91
N TYR A 297 3.09 -1.16 24.75
CA TYR A 297 2.91 -1.86 23.48
C TYR A 297 1.43 -2.08 23.14
N ALA A 298 0.59 -2.41 24.13
CA ALA A 298 -0.85 -2.52 23.95
C ALA A 298 -1.49 -1.19 23.49
N ALA A 299 -0.98 -0.08 23.98
CA ALA A 299 -1.44 1.25 23.56
C ALA A 299 -1.05 1.64 22.11
N LYS A 300 -0.10 0.92 21.50
CA LYS A 300 0.39 1.14 20.12
C LYS A 300 -0.04 0.04 19.15
N ALA A 301 -0.56 -1.07 19.67
CA ALA A 301 -0.98 -2.21 18.86
C ALA A 301 -2.41 -2.02 18.34
N ASP A 302 -2.64 -2.50 17.11
CA ASP A 302 -3.98 -2.60 16.55
C ASP A 302 -4.72 -3.82 17.14
N LEU A 303 -3.98 -4.87 17.56
CA LEU A 303 -4.52 -6.10 18.16
C LEU A 303 -3.68 -6.55 19.36
N THR A 304 -4.33 -6.86 20.47
CA THR A 304 -3.71 -7.51 21.62
C THR A 304 -4.20 -8.96 21.76
N ILE A 305 -3.29 -9.91 21.72
CA ILE A 305 -3.57 -11.33 21.96
C ILE A 305 -3.11 -11.67 23.36
N TYR A 306 -4.05 -11.91 24.27
CA TYR A 306 -3.76 -12.30 25.64
C TYR A 306 -3.82 -13.82 25.81
N VAL A 307 -2.70 -14.45 26.16
CA VAL A 307 -2.57 -15.90 26.29
C VAL A 307 -2.61 -16.30 27.77
N ILE A 308 -3.61 -17.09 28.13
CA ILE A 308 -3.82 -17.65 29.47
C ILE A 308 -3.60 -19.18 29.44
N ASP A 309 -2.95 -19.72 30.46
CA ASP A 309 -2.91 -21.17 30.70
C ASP A 309 -4.25 -21.62 31.27
N SER A 310 -5.08 -22.29 30.49
CA SER A 310 -6.40 -22.74 30.95
C SER A 310 -6.37 -23.80 32.06
N SER A 311 -5.21 -24.44 32.28
CA SER A 311 -5.06 -25.46 33.32
C SER A 311 -4.78 -24.92 34.73
N THR A 312 -4.68 -23.58 34.88
CA THR A 312 -4.40 -22.89 36.15
C THR A 312 -5.51 -21.91 36.50
N GLU A 313 -5.64 -21.57 37.78
CA GLU A 313 -6.53 -20.50 38.24
C GLU A 313 -5.96 -19.13 37.86
N LEU A 314 -6.86 -18.14 37.64
CA LEU A 314 -6.44 -16.74 37.47
C LEU A 314 -5.91 -16.19 38.81
N ASP A 315 -4.86 -15.37 38.74
CA ASP A 315 -4.27 -14.68 39.88
C ASP A 315 -4.26 -13.15 39.69
N GLU A 316 -3.70 -12.43 40.66
CA GLU A 316 -3.64 -10.95 40.66
C GLU A 316 -2.97 -10.40 39.39
N ASN A 317 -1.92 -11.07 38.87
CA ASN A 317 -1.26 -10.61 37.65
C ASN A 317 -2.17 -10.74 36.41
N ASP A 318 -3.04 -11.78 36.36
CA ASP A 318 -4.01 -11.90 35.27
C ASP A 318 -5.02 -10.77 35.29
N PHE A 319 -5.49 -10.39 36.50
CA PHE A 319 -6.43 -9.27 36.64
C PHE A 319 -5.77 -7.93 36.29
N GLU A 320 -4.53 -7.69 36.70
CA GLU A 320 -3.77 -6.50 36.30
C GLU A 320 -3.60 -6.41 34.78
N ILE A 321 -3.35 -7.52 34.09
CA ILE A 321 -3.23 -7.54 32.64
C ILE A 321 -4.59 -7.25 32.01
N MET A 322 -5.68 -7.89 32.49
CA MET A 322 -7.02 -7.70 31.95
C MET A 322 -7.52 -6.25 32.07
N GLU A 323 -7.19 -5.55 33.15
CA GLU A 323 -7.52 -4.13 33.32
C GLU A 323 -6.83 -3.20 32.29
N LEU A 324 -5.76 -3.66 31.64
CA LEU A 324 -5.01 -2.89 30.66
C LEU A 324 -5.50 -3.13 29.23
N LEU A 325 -6.35 -4.14 29.00
CA LEU A 325 -6.76 -4.55 27.67
C LEU A 325 -7.98 -3.74 27.19
N ASP A 326 -7.93 -3.34 25.92
CA ASP A 326 -9.09 -2.80 25.23
C ASP A 326 -10.01 -3.96 24.80
N GLU A 327 -11.27 -3.92 25.26
CA GLU A 327 -12.25 -4.96 24.97
C GLU A 327 -12.51 -5.17 23.47
N GLN A 328 -12.43 -4.10 22.68
CA GLN A 328 -12.73 -4.12 21.24
C GLN A 328 -11.57 -4.63 20.39
N HIS A 329 -10.34 -4.42 20.86
CA HIS A 329 -9.11 -4.74 20.11
C HIS A 329 -8.30 -5.86 20.79
N SER A 330 -8.94 -6.69 21.63
CA SER A 330 -8.28 -7.78 22.31
C SER A 330 -8.96 -9.12 22.08
N ILE A 331 -8.12 -10.16 21.92
CA ILE A 331 -8.55 -11.56 21.87
C ILE A 331 -7.86 -12.31 23.01
N VAL A 332 -8.64 -13.02 23.82
CA VAL A 332 -8.12 -13.87 24.90
C VAL A 332 -8.04 -15.32 24.42
N LEU A 333 -6.86 -15.91 24.49
CA LEU A 333 -6.62 -17.30 24.15
C LEU A 333 -6.47 -18.15 25.41
N LEU A 334 -7.41 -19.04 25.67
CA LEU A 334 -7.32 -20.08 26.67
C LEU A 334 -6.49 -21.24 26.12
N ASN A 335 -5.17 -21.16 26.31
CA ASN A 335 -4.22 -22.13 25.78
C ASN A 335 -4.15 -23.38 26.66
N LYS A 336 -3.56 -24.45 26.14
CA LYS A 336 -3.45 -25.78 26.76
C LYS A 336 -4.80 -26.47 26.98
N SER A 337 -5.74 -26.25 26.07
CA SER A 337 -7.06 -26.92 26.09
C SER A 337 -6.97 -28.46 25.97
N ASP A 338 -5.78 -29.02 25.70
CA ASP A 338 -5.48 -30.44 25.77
C ASP A 338 -5.32 -30.97 27.22
N LEU A 339 -5.25 -30.08 28.21
CA LEU A 339 -5.22 -30.40 29.64
C LEU A 339 -6.61 -30.16 30.26
N THR A 340 -6.78 -30.57 31.53
CA THR A 340 -8.02 -30.29 32.28
C THR A 340 -8.12 -28.78 32.50
N SER A 341 -9.18 -28.18 31.95
CA SER A 341 -9.42 -26.75 32.08
C SER A 341 -9.91 -26.39 33.48
N VAL A 342 -9.24 -25.40 34.11
CA VAL A 342 -9.62 -24.77 35.37
C VAL A 342 -10.20 -23.39 35.11
N THR A 343 -9.56 -22.60 34.26
CA THR A 343 -10.05 -21.31 33.80
C THR A 343 -10.90 -21.49 32.56
N THR A 344 -12.13 -20.98 32.59
CA THR A 344 -13.14 -21.09 31.53
C THR A 344 -13.44 -19.71 30.91
N GLU A 345 -14.08 -19.73 29.75
CA GLU A 345 -14.56 -18.51 29.10
C GLU A 345 -15.48 -17.68 30.03
N GLU A 346 -16.37 -18.33 30.77
CA GLU A 346 -17.27 -17.67 31.72
C GLU A 346 -16.50 -16.95 32.84
N THR A 347 -15.36 -17.53 33.27
CA THR A 347 -14.51 -16.93 34.30
C THR A 347 -13.84 -15.66 33.78
N VAL A 348 -13.31 -15.69 32.54
CA VAL A 348 -12.68 -14.52 31.90
C VAL A 348 -13.70 -13.42 31.61
N LYS A 349 -14.87 -13.77 31.08
CA LYS A 349 -15.93 -12.79 30.75
C LYS A 349 -16.52 -12.04 31.92
N LYS A 350 -16.31 -12.50 33.16
CA LYS A 350 -16.66 -11.73 34.37
C LYS A 350 -15.78 -10.51 34.59
N HIS A 351 -14.57 -10.51 34.03
CA HIS A 351 -13.56 -9.47 34.25
C HIS A 351 -13.23 -8.69 32.99
N LEU A 352 -13.38 -9.29 31.80
CA LEU A 352 -13.06 -8.68 30.51
C LEU A 352 -14.07 -9.15 29.46
N ASN A 353 -14.79 -8.23 28.84
CA ASN A 353 -15.78 -8.53 27.79
C ASN A 353 -15.11 -8.55 26.39
N ALA A 354 -14.06 -9.35 26.24
CA ALA A 354 -13.38 -9.56 24.97
C ALA A 354 -13.75 -10.91 24.34
N LYS A 355 -13.37 -11.13 23.09
CA LYS A 355 -13.51 -12.44 22.43
C LYS A 355 -12.58 -13.44 23.11
N VAL A 356 -13.12 -14.59 23.52
CA VAL A 356 -12.35 -15.68 24.17
C VAL A 356 -12.38 -16.90 23.26
N ILE A 357 -11.19 -17.48 23.01
CA ILE A 357 -11.00 -18.65 22.14
C ILE A 357 -10.19 -19.71 22.89
N SER A 358 -10.65 -20.95 22.85
CA SER A 358 -9.92 -22.09 23.44
C SER A 358 -8.95 -22.68 22.39
N ILE A 359 -7.67 -22.72 22.72
CA ILE A 359 -6.63 -23.25 21.82
C ILE A 359 -5.75 -24.31 22.49
N SER A 360 -5.14 -25.18 21.68
CA SER A 360 -3.96 -25.95 22.09
C SER A 360 -2.84 -25.68 21.08
N ALA A 361 -1.90 -24.84 21.47
CA ALA A 361 -0.70 -24.61 20.68
C ALA A 361 0.09 -25.91 20.42
N LYS A 362 0.02 -26.89 21.34
CA LYS A 362 0.66 -28.20 21.20
C LYS A 362 0.02 -29.06 20.11
N ASN A 363 -1.31 -29.04 20.03
CA ASN A 363 -2.10 -29.90 19.12
C ASN A 363 -2.56 -29.10 17.86
N HIS A 364 -2.19 -27.84 17.71
CA HIS A 364 -2.58 -26.95 16.61
C HIS A 364 -4.11 -26.80 16.48
N THR A 365 -4.86 -26.83 17.59
CA THR A 365 -6.32 -26.65 17.59
C THR A 365 -6.70 -25.22 17.95
N GLY A 366 -7.84 -24.74 17.43
CA GLY A 366 -8.38 -23.38 17.68
C GLY A 366 -7.73 -22.27 16.86
N ILE A 367 -6.74 -22.56 16.02
CA ILE A 367 -6.03 -21.54 15.19
C ILE A 367 -6.96 -21.00 14.09
N GLN A 368 -7.81 -21.82 13.51
CA GLN A 368 -8.80 -21.37 12.52
C GLN A 368 -9.82 -20.40 13.14
N GLU A 369 -10.26 -20.65 14.37
CA GLU A 369 -11.17 -19.76 15.08
C GLU A 369 -10.51 -18.41 15.40
N LEU A 370 -9.22 -18.40 15.72
CA LEU A 370 -8.43 -17.18 15.88
C LEU A 370 -8.38 -16.38 14.56
N GLU A 371 -8.10 -17.06 13.45
CA GLU A 371 -8.07 -16.45 12.12
C GLU A 371 -9.43 -15.81 11.76
N ASP A 372 -10.51 -16.57 11.94
CA ASP A 372 -11.87 -16.11 11.64
C ASP A 372 -12.28 -14.92 12.54
N SER A 373 -11.87 -14.94 13.80
CA SER A 373 -12.14 -13.85 14.75
C SER A 373 -11.39 -12.58 14.43
N ILE A 374 -10.14 -12.68 13.93
CA ILE A 374 -9.39 -11.53 13.45
C ILE A 374 -10.04 -10.95 12.19
N LYS A 375 -10.50 -11.82 11.26
CA LYS A 375 -11.24 -11.38 10.07
C LYS A 375 -12.54 -10.66 10.44
N GLU A 376 -13.28 -11.17 11.40
CA GLU A 376 -14.52 -10.55 11.86
C GLU A 376 -14.26 -9.19 12.52
N MET A 377 -13.23 -9.10 13.36
CA MET A 377 -12.87 -7.88 14.11
C MET A 377 -12.46 -6.73 13.21
N PHE A 378 -11.61 -6.99 12.20
CA PHE A 378 -11.01 -5.94 11.37
C PHE A 378 -11.70 -5.74 10.03
N PHE A 379 -12.50 -6.71 9.57
CA PHE A 379 -13.10 -6.68 8.24
C PHE A 379 -14.60 -7.02 8.26
N HIS A 380 -15.26 -7.01 9.44
CA HIS A 380 -16.68 -7.33 9.62
C HIS A 380 -17.10 -8.66 8.98
N GLY A 381 -16.22 -9.65 9.01
CA GLY A 381 -16.43 -10.95 8.34
C GLY A 381 -16.36 -10.91 6.82
N GLU A 382 -16.36 -9.73 6.24
CA GLU A 382 -16.33 -9.51 4.80
C GLU A 382 -14.93 -9.10 4.33
N VAL A 383 -13.93 -9.96 4.50
CA VAL A 383 -12.81 -9.92 3.54
C VAL A 383 -13.36 -10.54 2.27
N SER A 384 -14.36 -9.85 1.68
CA SER A 384 -14.91 -10.28 0.42
C SER A 384 -13.87 -9.94 -0.65
N LEU A 385 -13.56 -10.92 -1.49
CA LEU A 385 -12.81 -10.78 -2.73
C LEU A 385 -13.59 -9.93 -3.77
N ASN A 386 -14.59 -9.15 -3.31
CA ASN A 386 -15.41 -8.29 -4.15
C ASN A 386 -14.56 -7.13 -4.67
N ASP A 387 -14.97 -6.57 -5.79
CA ASP A 387 -14.31 -5.45 -6.47
C ASP A 387 -14.40 -4.10 -5.70
N GLU A 388 -14.43 -4.15 -4.37
CA GLU A 388 -14.47 -2.96 -3.51
C GLU A 388 -13.18 -2.15 -3.65
N VAL A 389 -13.36 -0.85 -3.72
CA VAL A 389 -12.25 0.11 -3.81
C VAL A 389 -11.84 0.50 -2.40
N TYR A 390 -10.66 0.10 -1.99
CA TYR A 390 -10.08 0.49 -0.71
C TYR A 390 -9.13 1.68 -0.89
N ILE A 391 -9.27 2.68 -0.06
CA ILE A 391 -8.30 3.77 0.05
C ILE A 391 -7.17 3.28 0.96
N THR A 392 -5.95 3.21 0.42
CA THR A 392 -4.78 2.68 1.14
C THR A 392 -3.75 3.75 1.50
N ASN A 393 -3.99 5.00 1.10
CA ASN A 393 -3.03 6.09 1.20
C ASN A 393 -3.59 7.24 2.05
N VAL A 394 -2.80 7.68 3.05
CA VAL A 394 -3.17 8.79 3.95
C VAL A 394 -3.47 10.08 3.17
N ARG A 395 -2.69 10.39 2.13
CA ARG A 395 -2.92 11.56 1.27
C ARG A 395 -4.32 11.53 0.64
N GLN A 396 -4.70 10.38 0.07
CA GLN A 396 -6.02 10.19 -0.54
C GLN A 396 -7.14 10.34 0.52
N LYS A 397 -6.94 9.76 1.72
CA LYS A 397 -7.87 9.89 2.85
C LYS A 397 -8.05 11.36 3.25
N THR A 398 -6.95 12.12 3.37
CA THR A 398 -7.00 13.54 3.72
C THR A 398 -7.77 14.34 2.66
N SER A 399 -7.47 14.18 1.38
CA SER A 399 -8.18 14.90 0.32
C SER A 399 -9.67 14.53 0.23
N LEU A 400 -10.05 13.26 0.51
CA LEU A 400 -11.46 12.86 0.63
C LEU A 400 -12.15 13.55 1.81
N GLN A 401 -11.47 13.66 2.96
CA GLN A 401 -12.02 14.34 4.14
C GLN A 401 -12.23 15.84 3.86
N GLU A 402 -11.24 16.51 3.29
CA GLU A 402 -11.32 17.94 2.92
C GLU A 402 -12.43 18.20 1.90
N ALA A 403 -12.63 17.29 0.93
CA ALA A 403 -13.74 17.35 0.01
C ALA A 403 -15.10 17.18 0.70
N LEU A 404 -15.22 16.24 1.64
CA LEU A 404 -16.44 16.01 2.43
C LEU A 404 -16.77 17.22 3.30
N ASP A 405 -15.76 17.81 3.96
CA ASP A 405 -15.91 19.00 4.79
C ASP A 405 -16.40 20.18 3.94
N SER A 406 -15.90 20.35 2.71
CA SER A 406 -16.38 21.37 1.78
C SER A 406 -17.84 21.15 1.38
N LEU A 407 -18.27 19.90 1.13
CA LEU A 407 -19.66 19.58 0.86
C LEU A 407 -20.59 19.85 2.06
N HIS A 408 -20.10 19.67 3.29
CA HIS A 408 -20.83 20.04 4.49
C HIS A 408 -21.05 21.57 4.57
N LEU A 409 -20.06 22.37 4.13
CA LEU A 409 -20.24 23.84 4.04
C LEU A 409 -21.30 24.22 3.01
N VAL A 410 -21.38 23.50 1.86
CA VAL A 410 -22.50 23.69 0.90
C VAL A 410 -23.83 23.43 1.57
N MET A 411 -23.96 22.33 2.32
CA MET A 411 -25.20 22.00 3.04
C MET A 411 -25.58 23.08 4.05
N GLN A 412 -24.61 23.58 4.80
CA GLN A 412 -24.82 24.66 5.77
C GLN A 412 -25.26 25.94 5.06
N SER A 413 -24.62 26.33 3.96
CA SER A 413 -24.98 27.51 3.18
C SER A 413 -26.40 27.44 2.63
N ILE A 414 -26.86 26.22 2.25
CA ILE A 414 -28.27 26.01 1.84
C ILE A 414 -29.21 26.18 3.04
N GLU A 415 -28.88 25.63 4.22
CA GLU A 415 -29.72 25.76 5.42
C GLU A 415 -29.77 27.17 5.97
N ASP A 416 -28.72 27.96 5.80
CA ASP A 416 -28.62 29.37 6.18
C ASP A 416 -29.22 30.32 5.13
N GLU A 417 -29.84 29.77 4.07
CA GLU A 417 -30.44 30.52 2.95
C GLU A 417 -29.45 31.54 2.35
N MET A 418 -28.17 31.17 2.23
CA MET A 418 -27.14 32.02 1.62
C MET A 418 -27.37 32.12 0.10
N PRO A 419 -26.89 33.21 -0.53
CA PRO A 419 -26.90 33.33 -1.99
C PRO A 419 -26.18 32.17 -2.68
N GLU A 420 -26.65 31.74 -3.83
CA GLU A 420 -26.20 30.53 -4.53
C GLU A 420 -24.75 30.60 -5.04
N ASP A 421 -24.17 31.80 -5.19
CA ASP A 421 -22.75 31.98 -5.49
C ASP A 421 -21.83 31.42 -4.39
N PHE A 422 -22.30 31.38 -3.13
CA PHE A 422 -21.56 30.71 -2.07
C PHE A 422 -21.49 29.19 -2.24
N TYR A 423 -22.52 28.56 -2.80
CA TYR A 423 -22.54 27.12 -3.05
C TYR A 423 -21.46 26.72 -4.08
N SER A 424 -21.27 27.55 -5.14
CA SER A 424 -20.28 27.25 -6.17
C SER A 424 -18.83 27.28 -5.65
N ILE A 425 -18.52 28.15 -4.65
CA ILE A 425 -17.20 28.25 -4.03
C ILE A 425 -16.84 26.93 -3.32
N ASP A 426 -17.73 26.46 -2.45
CA ASP A 426 -17.45 25.25 -1.67
C ASP A 426 -17.53 23.97 -2.52
N LEU A 427 -18.41 23.94 -3.54
CA LEU A 427 -18.41 22.89 -4.55
C LEU A 427 -17.09 22.85 -5.34
N MET A 428 -16.52 24.01 -5.69
CA MET A 428 -15.24 24.09 -6.38
C MET A 428 -14.11 23.58 -5.49
N ASN A 429 -14.12 23.94 -4.20
CA ASN A 429 -13.13 23.42 -3.23
C ASN A 429 -13.21 21.88 -3.16
N ALA A 430 -14.41 21.31 -3.04
CA ALA A 430 -14.58 19.85 -3.04
C ALA A 430 -14.09 19.21 -4.34
N TYR A 431 -14.36 19.83 -5.48
CA TYR A 431 -13.92 19.38 -6.80
C TYR A 431 -12.39 19.38 -6.93
N GLU A 432 -11.71 20.42 -6.43
CA GLU A 432 -10.25 20.54 -6.45
C GLU A 432 -9.60 19.51 -5.53
N GLU A 433 -10.12 19.34 -4.29
CA GLU A 433 -9.59 18.33 -3.36
C GLU A 433 -9.67 16.91 -3.93
N LEU A 434 -10.79 16.54 -4.54
CA LEU A 434 -10.90 15.27 -5.25
C LEU A 434 -9.93 15.17 -6.44
N GLY A 435 -9.64 16.29 -7.10
CA GLY A 435 -8.67 16.36 -8.20
C GLY A 435 -7.25 16.03 -7.76
N LYS A 436 -6.85 16.44 -6.56
CA LYS A 436 -5.53 16.12 -5.99
C LYS A 436 -5.31 14.60 -5.85
N ILE A 437 -6.36 13.81 -5.60
CA ILE A 437 -6.27 12.35 -5.48
C ILE A 437 -5.73 11.72 -6.76
N ILE A 438 -6.20 12.17 -7.91
CA ILE A 438 -5.82 11.64 -9.23
C ILE A 438 -4.67 12.40 -9.90
N GLY A 439 -4.16 13.44 -9.22
CA GLY A 439 -3.02 14.22 -9.70
C GLY A 439 -3.39 15.38 -10.64
N GLU A 440 -4.66 15.83 -10.63
CA GLU A 440 -5.05 17.08 -11.28
C GLU A 440 -4.79 18.25 -10.31
N ALA A 441 -4.11 19.29 -10.76
CA ALA A 441 -3.76 20.48 -9.97
C ALA A 441 -2.83 20.20 -8.74
N VAL A 442 -1.88 19.28 -8.89
CA VAL A 442 -0.89 18.94 -7.85
C VAL A 442 0.40 19.73 -8.12
N GLU A 443 0.98 20.30 -7.06
CA GLU A 443 2.26 21.02 -7.14
C GLU A 443 3.42 20.06 -7.43
N ASP A 444 4.41 20.53 -8.20
CA ASP A 444 5.59 19.74 -8.58
C ASP A 444 6.36 19.18 -7.37
N ASP A 445 6.42 19.91 -6.25
CA ASP A 445 7.11 19.49 -5.04
C ASP A 445 6.44 18.25 -4.40
N LEU A 446 5.11 18.20 -4.36
CA LEU A 446 4.39 17.02 -3.87
C LEU A 446 4.58 15.81 -4.78
N VAL A 447 4.56 16.01 -6.09
CA VAL A 447 4.87 14.95 -7.07
C VAL A 447 6.28 14.40 -6.82
N ASN A 448 7.27 15.27 -6.66
CA ASN A 448 8.64 14.88 -6.37
C ASN A 448 8.77 14.09 -5.07
N GLU A 449 8.10 14.51 -4.00
CA GLU A 449 8.10 13.82 -2.71
C GLU A 449 7.52 12.40 -2.82
N ILE A 450 6.36 12.24 -3.49
CA ILE A 450 5.74 10.93 -3.69
C ILE A 450 6.70 9.96 -4.39
N PHE A 451 7.30 10.39 -5.51
CA PHE A 451 8.17 9.52 -6.30
C PHE A 451 9.54 9.27 -5.65
N SER A 452 10.01 10.15 -4.75
CA SER A 452 11.25 9.93 -3.99
C SER A 452 11.24 8.66 -3.13
N LYS A 453 10.05 8.17 -2.76
CA LYS A 453 9.84 6.95 -1.95
C LYS A 453 9.87 5.66 -2.78
N PHE A 454 9.98 5.77 -4.10
CA PHE A 454 9.98 4.62 -5.01
C PHE A 454 11.36 3.99 -5.15
N CYS A 455 11.37 2.74 -5.63
CA CYS A 455 12.61 2.05 -5.94
C CYS A 455 13.30 2.63 -7.19
N MET A 456 14.65 2.55 -7.24
CA MET A 456 15.42 2.81 -8.45
C MET A 456 14.98 1.88 -9.58
N GLY A 457 14.85 2.40 -10.80
CA GLY A 457 14.48 1.60 -11.97
C GLY A 457 12.97 1.39 -12.19
N LYS A 458 12.13 2.07 -11.34
CA LYS A 458 10.66 2.12 -11.49
C LYS A 458 10.17 3.55 -11.66
#